data_a77d881118d010c63b1b3931496afc15
#
_entry.id   a77d881118d010c63b1b3931496afc15
#
_cell.length_a   1.000
_cell.length_b   1.000
_cell.length_c   1.000
_cell.angle_alpha   90.00
_cell.angle_beta   90.00
_cell.angle_gamma   90.00
#
_symmetry.space_group_name_H-M   'P 1'
#
loop_
_entity.id
_entity.type
_entity.pdbx_description
1 polymer ?
#
loop_
_entity_poly.entity_id
_entity_poly.type
_entity_poly.pdbx_seq_one_letter_code
_entity_poly.pdbx_strand_id
1 'polypeptide(L)'
;MLKNHSAGHISTAEATELIHTLNEKIGNDRFSFHPGVSYRHVLKIKGGNKNIICTPPHDIPEKPYRPYLIKPGETGAEYTAEALNKLIYASREVLSDHPINLKRVTEGKDPANSIWPWSPGYRPKMKRLTEMFPIKRGAVISAVDLIRGIGVYAGLEVIMVEGATGLYDTNYEGKAAAALEAL
;
A
#
# COMPACT_ATOMS: atom_id res chain seq x y z
N MET A 1 -19.09 -9.86 2.44
CA MET A 1 -19.14 -8.50 1.89
C MET A 1 -17.81 -7.80 2.15
N LEU A 2 -17.42 -6.86 1.30
CA LEU A 2 -16.34 -5.92 1.56
C LEU A 2 -16.98 -4.70 2.22
N LYS A 3 -16.88 -4.57 3.55
CA LYS A 3 -17.55 -3.52 4.32
C LYS A 3 -16.82 -2.19 4.18
N ASN A 4 -15.51 -2.19 4.44
CA ASN A 4 -14.70 -0.99 4.50
C ASN A 4 -13.26 -1.31 4.08
N HIS A 5 -12.73 -0.61 3.07
CA HIS A 5 -11.37 -0.83 2.57
C HIS A 5 -10.28 -0.27 3.49
N SER A 6 -10.62 0.68 4.36
CA SER A 6 -9.69 1.32 5.29
C SER A 6 -9.74 0.74 6.71
N ALA A 7 -10.59 -0.27 6.95
CA ALA A 7 -10.87 -0.79 8.29
C ALA A 7 -11.17 0.35 9.30
N GLY A 8 -12.02 1.33 8.90
CA GLY A 8 -12.33 2.49 9.74
C GLY A 8 -11.12 3.38 10.01
N HIS A 9 -10.27 3.59 8.99
CA HIS A 9 -9.02 4.36 9.11
C HIS A 9 -8.08 3.80 10.20
N ILE A 10 -7.75 2.51 10.08
CA ILE A 10 -6.81 1.86 10.98
C ILE A 10 -5.51 2.66 11.13
N SER A 11 -4.97 2.75 12.35
CA SER A 11 -3.71 3.44 12.60
C SER A 11 -2.53 2.72 11.94
N THR A 12 -1.49 3.48 11.57
CA THR A 12 -0.26 2.90 11.00
C THR A 12 0.37 1.88 11.95
N ALA A 13 0.36 2.14 13.25
CA ALA A 13 0.94 1.24 14.25
C ALA A 13 0.22 -0.13 14.29
N GLU A 14 -1.12 -0.12 14.40
CA GLU A 14 -1.91 -1.36 14.37
C GLU A 14 -1.73 -2.13 13.05
N ALA A 15 -1.79 -1.42 11.93
CA ALA A 15 -1.65 -2.03 10.61
C ALA A 15 -0.25 -2.61 10.39
N THR A 16 0.79 -1.95 10.86
CA THR A 16 2.18 -2.45 10.78
C THR A 16 2.32 -3.80 11.47
N GLU A 17 1.77 -3.95 12.67
CA GLU A 17 1.80 -5.23 13.40
C GLU A 17 1.04 -6.33 12.67
N LEU A 18 -0.16 -6.03 12.15
CA LEU A 18 -0.93 -6.99 11.35
C LEU A 18 -0.16 -7.43 10.09
N ILE A 19 0.53 -6.52 9.41
CA ILE A 19 1.32 -6.83 8.21
C ILE A 19 2.56 -7.66 8.56
N HIS A 20 3.23 -7.39 9.69
CA HIS A 20 4.32 -8.23 10.18
C HIS A 20 3.83 -9.66 10.46
N THR A 21 2.70 -9.81 11.16
CA THR A 21 2.09 -11.11 11.42
C THR A 21 1.75 -11.86 10.12
N LEU A 22 1.20 -11.17 9.11
CA LEU A 22 0.95 -11.78 7.80
C LEU A 22 2.26 -12.25 7.14
N ASN A 23 3.31 -11.42 7.22
CA ASN A 23 4.59 -11.79 6.62
C ASN A 23 5.22 -13.01 7.30
N GLU A 24 5.08 -13.15 8.61
CA GLU A 24 5.56 -14.31 9.37
C GLU A 24 4.73 -15.57 9.09
N LYS A 25 3.41 -15.46 9.01
CA LYS A 25 2.51 -16.62 8.92
C LYS A 25 2.30 -17.13 7.50
N ILE A 26 2.23 -16.24 6.51
CA ILE A 26 1.91 -16.59 5.11
C ILE A 26 2.88 -15.99 4.10
N GLY A 27 3.86 -15.18 4.55
CA GLY A 27 4.98 -14.75 3.72
C GLY A 27 5.96 -15.90 3.45
N ASN A 28 6.73 -15.78 2.36
CA ASN A 28 7.77 -16.74 1.97
C ASN A 28 8.71 -16.10 0.94
N ASP A 29 9.63 -16.89 0.38
CA ASP A 29 10.59 -16.40 -0.63
C ASP A 29 9.95 -15.77 -1.87
N ARG A 30 8.69 -16.06 -2.14
CA ARG A 30 7.93 -15.53 -3.28
C ARG A 30 7.03 -14.36 -2.92
N PHE A 31 6.47 -14.36 -1.74
CA PHE A 31 5.53 -13.34 -1.26
C PHE A 31 6.07 -12.67 -0.02
N SER A 32 6.25 -11.36 -0.06
CA SER A 32 6.65 -10.58 1.11
C SER A 32 5.73 -9.36 1.29
N PHE A 33 5.29 -9.18 2.53
CA PHE A 33 4.38 -8.11 2.92
C PHE A 33 5.20 -6.97 3.56
N HIS A 34 5.00 -5.76 3.11
CA HIS A 34 5.72 -4.58 3.60
C HIS A 34 4.71 -3.55 4.11
N PRO A 35 4.80 -3.13 5.37
CA PRO A 35 3.91 -2.12 5.92
C PRO A 35 4.13 -0.76 5.25
N GLY A 36 3.05 -0.03 5.09
CA GLY A 36 3.03 1.35 4.63
C GLY A 36 2.23 2.20 5.62
N VAL A 37 1.50 3.20 5.13
CA VAL A 37 0.75 4.14 5.98
C VAL A 37 -0.70 3.72 6.10
N SER A 38 -1.20 3.61 7.34
CA SER A 38 -2.58 3.23 7.65
C SER A 38 -2.97 1.92 6.97
N TYR A 39 -3.99 1.90 6.13
CA TYR A 39 -4.50 0.72 5.42
C TYR A 39 -3.78 0.40 4.09
N ARG A 40 -2.74 1.15 3.72
CA ARG A 40 -2.01 1.02 2.45
C ARG A 40 -0.67 0.34 2.68
N HIS A 41 -0.45 -0.78 2.01
CA HIS A 41 0.73 -1.63 2.17
C HIS A 41 1.23 -2.11 0.81
N VAL A 42 2.40 -2.71 0.76
CA VAL A 42 2.96 -3.29 -0.45
C VAL A 42 3.08 -4.80 -0.29
N LEU A 43 2.53 -5.53 -1.26
CA LEU A 43 2.80 -6.97 -1.44
C LEU A 43 3.77 -7.13 -2.62
N LYS A 44 4.97 -7.62 -2.33
CA LYS A 44 5.96 -7.96 -3.35
C LYS A 44 5.82 -9.43 -3.75
N ILE A 45 5.76 -9.67 -5.06
CA ILE A 45 5.63 -11.02 -5.63
C ILE A 45 6.81 -11.28 -6.56
N LYS A 46 7.66 -12.26 -6.20
CA LYS A 46 8.76 -12.68 -7.06
C LYS A 46 8.23 -13.53 -8.20
N GLY A 47 8.51 -13.14 -9.44
CA GLY A 47 8.04 -13.83 -10.63
C GLY A 47 6.52 -13.75 -10.86
N GLY A 48 5.85 -12.73 -10.32
CA GLY A 48 4.43 -12.48 -10.59
C GLY A 48 4.20 -11.83 -11.96
N ASN A 49 3.03 -12.10 -12.55
CA ASN A 49 2.56 -11.41 -13.75
C ASN A 49 1.63 -10.26 -13.32
N LYS A 50 1.93 -9.03 -13.77
CA LYS A 50 1.12 -7.84 -13.45
C LYS A 50 -0.18 -7.76 -14.24
N ASN A 51 -0.32 -8.49 -15.35
CA ASN A 51 -1.48 -8.44 -16.23
C ASN A 51 -2.63 -9.30 -15.67
N ILE A 52 -3.03 -8.97 -14.46
CA ILE A 52 -4.17 -9.51 -13.72
C ILE A 52 -5.24 -8.43 -13.59
N ILE A 53 -6.50 -8.84 -13.52
CA ILE A 53 -7.64 -7.94 -13.35
C ILE A 53 -7.96 -7.86 -11.85
N CYS A 54 -7.76 -6.69 -11.29
CA CYS A 54 -8.04 -6.37 -9.89
C CYS A 54 -9.04 -5.21 -9.82
N THR A 55 -10.04 -5.33 -8.99
CA THR A 55 -10.98 -4.23 -8.72
C THR A 55 -10.50 -3.45 -7.49
N PRO A 56 -10.36 -2.12 -7.56
CA PRO A 56 -10.06 -1.30 -6.39
C PRO A 56 -11.13 -1.48 -5.31
N PRO A 57 -10.75 -1.67 -4.04
CA PRO A 57 -11.73 -1.98 -2.99
C PRO A 57 -12.67 -0.81 -2.68
N HIS A 58 -12.27 0.42 -2.97
CA HIS A 58 -13.10 1.61 -2.80
C HIS A 58 -14.19 1.75 -3.87
N ASP A 59 -14.14 0.99 -4.96
CA ASP A 59 -15.19 0.97 -6.01
C ASP A 59 -16.32 -0.03 -5.67
N ILE A 60 -16.11 -0.87 -4.65
CA ILE A 60 -17.03 -1.95 -4.30
C ILE A 60 -17.40 -1.97 -2.79
N PRO A 61 -17.61 -0.80 -2.14
CA PRO A 61 -18.03 -0.79 -0.75
C PRO A 61 -19.37 -1.51 -0.60
N GLU A 62 -19.52 -2.26 0.47
CA GLU A 62 -20.74 -3.00 0.85
C GLU A 62 -21.24 -4.03 -0.18
N LYS A 63 -20.41 -4.39 -1.18
CA LYS A 63 -20.74 -5.41 -2.19
C LYS A 63 -20.22 -6.80 -1.78
N PRO A 64 -20.84 -7.88 -2.29
CA PRO A 64 -20.26 -9.22 -2.21
C PRO A 64 -18.88 -9.23 -2.86
N TYR A 65 -17.83 -9.68 -2.15
CA TYR A 65 -16.46 -9.63 -2.67
C TYR A 65 -16.14 -10.73 -3.70
N ARG A 66 -16.84 -11.88 -3.67
CA ARG A 66 -16.54 -13.05 -4.51
C ARG A 66 -16.52 -12.76 -6.00
N PRO A 67 -17.46 -11.99 -6.59
CA PRO A 67 -17.43 -11.66 -8.02
C PRO A 67 -16.21 -10.84 -8.45
N TYR A 68 -15.55 -10.17 -7.49
CA TYR A 68 -14.42 -9.25 -7.70
C TYR A 68 -13.07 -9.85 -7.32
N LEU A 69 -13.02 -11.16 -7.03
CA LEU A 69 -11.76 -11.87 -6.88
C LEU A 69 -10.89 -11.68 -8.11
N ILE A 70 -9.58 -11.73 -7.91
CA ILE A 70 -8.58 -11.45 -8.94
C ILE A 70 -8.69 -12.49 -10.05
N LYS A 71 -8.67 -12.03 -11.31
CA LYS A 71 -8.74 -12.86 -12.51
C LYS A 71 -7.49 -12.67 -13.36
N PRO A 72 -7.08 -13.69 -14.15
CA PRO A 72 -6.04 -13.48 -15.15
C PRO A 72 -6.54 -12.47 -16.21
N GLY A 73 -5.70 -11.53 -16.59
CA GLY A 73 -5.95 -10.56 -17.65
C GLY A 73 -5.37 -11.01 -19.00
N GLU A 74 -4.48 -12.00 -18.97
CA GLU A 74 -3.88 -12.62 -20.15
C GLU A 74 -3.42 -14.04 -19.85
N THR A 75 -3.07 -14.79 -20.89
CA THR A 75 -2.42 -16.11 -20.75
C THR A 75 -1.09 -15.99 -20.02
N GLY A 76 -0.88 -16.84 -19.00
CA GLY A 76 0.30 -16.82 -18.14
C GLY A 76 0.14 -15.99 -16.85
N ALA A 77 -1.03 -15.35 -16.66
CA ALA A 77 -1.35 -14.64 -15.42
C ALA A 77 -2.15 -15.48 -14.41
N GLU A 78 -2.59 -16.69 -14.80
CA GLU A 78 -3.48 -17.56 -14.02
C GLU A 78 -2.89 -17.87 -12.64
N TYR A 79 -1.61 -18.28 -12.63
CA TYR A 79 -0.93 -18.60 -11.38
C TYR A 79 -0.89 -17.41 -10.42
N THR A 80 -0.62 -16.20 -10.92
CA THR A 80 -0.58 -15.00 -10.07
C THR A 80 -1.95 -14.66 -9.51
N ALA A 81 -2.99 -14.73 -10.33
CA ALA A 81 -4.37 -14.48 -9.91
C ALA A 81 -4.82 -15.49 -8.84
N GLU A 82 -4.57 -16.79 -9.08
CA GLU A 82 -4.91 -17.86 -8.13
C GLU A 82 -4.16 -17.71 -6.80
N ALA A 83 -2.85 -17.46 -6.86
CA ALA A 83 -2.02 -17.30 -5.68
C ALA A 83 -2.46 -16.10 -4.82
N LEU A 84 -2.80 -14.97 -5.45
CA LEU A 84 -3.33 -13.80 -4.73
C LEU A 84 -4.68 -14.07 -4.09
N ASN A 85 -5.58 -14.80 -4.76
CA ASN A 85 -6.84 -15.21 -4.16
C ASN A 85 -6.64 -16.14 -2.97
N LYS A 86 -5.68 -17.08 -3.04
CA LYS A 86 -5.29 -17.92 -1.90
C LYS A 86 -4.78 -17.06 -0.73
N LEU A 87 -3.95 -16.04 -1.00
CA LEU A 87 -3.48 -15.12 0.03
C LEU A 87 -4.61 -14.30 0.67
N ILE A 88 -5.62 -13.88 -0.10
CA ILE A 88 -6.82 -13.22 0.45
C ILE A 88 -7.50 -14.13 1.48
N TYR A 89 -7.70 -15.40 1.16
CA TYR A 89 -8.34 -16.34 2.10
C TYR A 89 -7.44 -16.65 3.30
N ALA A 90 -6.16 -16.95 3.07
CA ALA A 90 -5.22 -17.24 4.15
C ALA A 90 -5.05 -16.04 5.10
N SER A 91 -5.06 -14.81 4.59
CA SER A 91 -5.00 -13.63 5.44
C SER A 91 -6.18 -13.53 6.41
N ARG A 92 -7.36 -13.98 6.01
CA ARG A 92 -8.55 -13.97 6.86
C ARG A 92 -8.41 -14.93 8.03
N GLU A 93 -7.84 -16.12 7.79
CA GLU A 93 -7.57 -17.10 8.85
C GLU A 93 -6.58 -16.55 9.88
N VAL A 94 -5.51 -15.87 9.40
CA VAL A 94 -4.49 -15.27 10.29
C VAL A 94 -5.03 -14.06 11.06
N LEU A 95 -5.84 -13.22 10.42
CA LEU A 95 -6.25 -11.94 10.99
C LEU A 95 -7.53 -12.00 11.83
N SER A 96 -8.39 -13.02 11.66
CA SER A 96 -9.68 -13.11 12.35
C SER A 96 -9.55 -13.04 13.86
N ASP A 97 -8.60 -13.78 14.42
CA ASP A 97 -8.40 -13.91 15.87
C ASP A 97 -7.18 -13.11 16.37
N HIS A 98 -6.64 -12.22 15.53
CA HIS A 98 -5.51 -11.41 15.93
C HIS A 98 -5.89 -10.44 17.07
N PRO A 99 -5.07 -10.32 18.14
CA PRO A 99 -5.40 -9.50 19.32
C PRO A 99 -5.80 -8.06 19.00
N ILE A 100 -5.14 -7.43 18.03
CA ILE A 100 -5.51 -6.09 17.56
C ILE A 100 -6.95 -6.07 17.02
N ASN A 101 -7.33 -7.03 16.19
CA ASN A 101 -8.67 -7.09 15.62
C ASN A 101 -9.74 -7.41 16.68
N LEU A 102 -9.44 -8.28 17.63
CA LEU A 102 -10.33 -8.56 18.76
C LEU A 102 -10.54 -7.29 19.60
N LYS A 103 -9.47 -6.57 19.92
CA LYS A 103 -9.55 -5.30 20.62
C LYS A 103 -10.37 -4.27 19.84
N ARG A 104 -10.13 -4.12 18.52
CA ARG A 104 -10.91 -3.20 17.67
C ARG A 104 -12.40 -3.50 17.71
N VAL A 105 -12.77 -4.78 17.64
CA VAL A 105 -14.18 -5.19 17.74
C VAL A 105 -14.77 -4.84 19.09
N THR A 106 -14.07 -5.06 20.21
CA THR A 106 -14.55 -4.67 21.55
C THR A 106 -14.71 -3.15 21.70
N GLU A 107 -13.91 -2.37 20.97
CA GLU A 107 -14.00 -0.90 20.91
C GLU A 107 -15.04 -0.40 19.89
N GLY A 108 -15.80 -1.27 19.24
CA GLY A 108 -16.79 -0.89 18.22
C GLY A 108 -16.17 -0.44 16.89
N LYS A 109 -14.90 -0.72 16.66
CA LYS A 109 -14.18 -0.36 15.43
C LYS A 109 -14.21 -1.52 14.42
N ASP A 110 -14.09 -1.20 13.13
CA ASP A 110 -13.97 -2.22 12.08
C ASP A 110 -12.64 -2.96 12.19
N PRO A 111 -12.62 -4.32 12.21
CA PRO A 111 -11.40 -5.09 12.16
C PRO A 111 -10.79 -5.07 10.75
N ALA A 112 -9.46 -5.08 10.67
CA ALA A 112 -8.72 -5.29 9.42
C ALA A 112 -8.51 -6.79 9.20
N ASN A 113 -9.54 -7.48 8.76
CA ASN A 113 -9.63 -8.94 8.78
C ASN A 113 -9.33 -9.63 7.43
N SER A 114 -8.86 -8.91 6.44
CA SER A 114 -8.45 -9.46 5.13
C SER A 114 -7.56 -8.48 4.39
N ILE A 115 -6.62 -8.99 3.60
CA ILE A 115 -5.97 -8.19 2.57
C ILE A 115 -6.86 -8.11 1.32
N TRP A 116 -6.60 -7.07 0.50
CA TRP A 116 -7.21 -6.93 -0.82
C TRP A 116 -6.18 -6.38 -1.81
N PRO A 117 -5.37 -7.25 -2.45
CA PRO A 117 -4.36 -6.81 -3.41
C PRO A 117 -5.01 -6.18 -4.66
N TRP A 118 -4.48 -5.03 -5.08
CA TRP A 118 -4.93 -4.32 -6.27
C TRP A 118 -3.81 -3.42 -6.81
N SER A 119 -4.00 -2.83 -7.98
CA SER A 119 -3.01 -1.96 -8.64
C SER A 119 -1.64 -2.65 -8.85
N PRO A 120 -1.61 -3.77 -9.60
CA PRO A 120 -0.36 -4.49 -9.87
C PRO A 120 0.57 -3.67 -10.76
N GLY A 121 1.88 -3.82 -10.55
CA GLY A 121 2.89 -3.18 -11.35
C GLY A 121 4.26 -3.83 -11.16
N TYR A 122 5.16 -3.58 -12.11
CA TYR A 122 6.57 -3.89 -11.95
C TYR A 122 7.34 -2.67 -11.46
N ARG A 123 8.50 -2.90 -10.85
CA ARG A 123 9.43 -1.81 -10.53
C ARG A 123 9.73 -1.01 -11.80
N PRO A 124 9.46 0.31 -11.83
CA PRO A 124 9.72 1.12 -13.01
C PRO A 124 11.22 1.24 -13.27
N LYS A 125 11.59 1.18 -14.55
CA LYS A 125 12.95 1.50 -15.02
C LYS A 125 12.99 2.99 -15.38
N MET A 126 13.03 3.85 -14.36
CA MET A 126 13.12 5.29 -14.54
C MET A 126 14.58 5.74 -14.57
N LYS A 127 14.91 6.69 -15.48
CA LYS A 127 16.15 7.46 -15.42
C LYS A 127 16.03 8.50 -14.30
N ARG A 128 17.13 8.74 -13.61
CA ARG A 128 17.18 9.83 -12.61
C ARG A 128 17.10 11.19 -13.30
N LEU A 129 16.52 12.18 -12.64
CA LEU A 129 16.45 13.53 -13.19
C LEU A 129 17.84 14.13 -13.45
N THR A 130 18.83 13.80 -12.62
CA THR A 130 20.23 14.19 -12.81
C THR A 130 20.90 13.57 -14.04
N GLU A 131 20.34 12.46 -14.56
CA GLU A 131 20.80 11.84 -15.81
C GLU A 131 20.14 12.44 -17.05
N MET A 132 18.99 13.09 -16.87
CA MET A 132 18.18 13.64 -17.97
C MET A 132 18.37 15.14 -18.16
N PHE A 133 18.70 15.84 -17.08
CA PHE A 133 18.79 17.30 -17.04
C PHE A 133 20.09 17.75 -16.37
N PRO A 134 20.61 18.94 -16.68
CA PRO A 134 21.83 19.48 -16.07
C PRO A 134 21.60 20.00 -14.64
N ILE A 135 21.00 19.15 -13.78
CA ILE A 135 20.79 19.42 -12.36
C ILE A 135 21.71 18.53 -11.53
N LYS A 136 22.27 19.06 -10.46
CA LYS A 136 23.18 18.29 -9.58
C LYS A 136 22.43 17.52 -8.49
N ARG A 137 21.38 18.10 -7.97
CA ARG A 137 20.53 17.55 -6.91
C ARG A 137 19.11 18.08 -7.04
N GLY A 138 18.18 17.44 -6.37
CA GLY A 138 16.80 17.90 -6.26
C GLY A 138 16.11 17.20 -5.09
N ALA A 139 15.04 17.78 -4.63
CA ALA A 139 14.25 17.26 -3.52
C ALA A 139 12.78 17.17 -3.88
N VAL A 140 12.03 16.35 -3.14
CA VAL A 140 10.58 16.26 -3.22
C VAL A 140 9.97 16.43 -1.83
N ILE A 141 9.03 17.35 -1.72
CA ILE A 141 8.22 17.60 -0.54
C ILE A 141 6.79 17.19 -0.86
N SER A 142 6.29 16.15 -0.21
CA SER A 142 4.90 15.70 -0.40
C SER A 142 4.40 14.95 0.83
N ALA A 143 3.11 15.12 1.14
CA ALA A 143 2.42 14.30 2.12
C ALA A 143 2.03 12.91 1.56
N VAL A 144 2.01 12.77 0.22
CA VAL A 144 1.50 11.58 -0.47
C VAL A 144 2.64 10.61 -0.75
N ASP A 145 2.52 9.38 -0.25
CA ASP A 145 3.53 8.33 -0.41
C ASP A 145 3.86 8.03 -1.88
N LEU A 146 2.84 8.05 -2.75
CA LEU A 146 3.02 7.84 -4.19
C LEU A 146 3.99 8.87 -4.80
N ILE A 147 3.81 10.15 -4.47
CA ILE A 147 4.67 11.24 -4.99
C ILE A 147 6.08 11.13 -4.42
N ARG A 148 6.21 10.81 -3.12
CA ARG A 148 7.51 10.53 -2.50
C ARG A 148 8.22 9.36 -3.17
N GLY A 149 7.48 8.27 -3.44
CA GLY A 149 8.01 7.10 -4.14
C GLY A 149 8.49 7.43 -5.56
N ILE A 150 7.74 8.23 -6.33
CA ILE A 150 8.18 8.73 -7.64
C ILE A 150 9.46 9.56 -7.50
N GLY A 151 9.54 10.44 -6.48
CA GLY A 151 10.74 11.21 -6.18
C GLY A 151 11.96 10.34 -5.94
N VAL A 152 11.83 9.28 -5.14
CA VAL A 152 12.92 8.31 -4.90
C VAL A 152 13.39 7.66 -6.20
N TYR A 153 12.46 7.20 -7.06
CA TYR A 153 12.82 6.64 -8.35
C TYR A 153 13.47 7.67 -9.30
N ALA A 154 13.05 8.93 -9.23
CA ALA A 154 13.63 10.02 -9.98
C ALA A 154 15.01 10.48 -9.44
N GLY A 155 15.47 9.90 -8.33
CA GLY A 155 16.76 10.25 -7.70
C GLY A 155 16.71 11.52 -6.87
N LEU A 156 15.51 11.94 -6.43
CA LEU A 156 15.31 13.09 -5.56
C LEU A 156 15.41 12.69 -4.09
N GLU A 157 15.88 13.62 -3.28
CA GLU A 157 15.82 13.52 -1.81
C GLU A 157 14.37 13.73 -1.34
N VAL A 158 13.90 12.87 -0.42
CA VAL A 158 12.57 13.03 0.18
C VAL A 158 12.68 13.85 1.46
N ILE A 159 12.11 15.03 1.47
CA ILE A 159 12.06 15.88 2.65
C ILE A 159 10.71 15.70 3.33
N MET A 160 10.77 15.28 4.61
CA MET A 160 9.59 15.11 5.45
C MET A 160 9.32 16.41 6.20
N VAL A 161 8.08 16.90 6.11
CA VAL A 161 7.64 18.10 6.82
C VAL A 161 6.55 17.70 7.82
N GLU A 162 6.77 18.01 9.08
CA GLU A 162 5.80 17.75 10.13
C GLU A 162 4.52 18.54 9.89
N GLY A 163 3.36 17.89 10.06
CA GLY A 163 2.05 18.49 9.78
C GLY A 163 1.75 18.67 8.29
N ALA A 164 2.61 18.15 7.39
CA ALA A 164 2.28 18.11 5.97
C ALA A 164 1.21 17.04 5.71
N THR A 165 0.04 17.48 5.29
CA THR A 165 -1.09 16.64 4.87
C THR A 165 -1.40 16.90 3.38
N GLY A 166 -2.20 16.04 2.78
CA GLY A 166 -2.77 16.28 1.44
C GLY A 166 -4.08 17.08 1.49
N LEU A 167 -4.45 17.62 2.65
CA LEU A 167 -5.69 18.29 2.93
C LEU A 167 -5.51 19.81 3.01
N TYR A 168 -6.61 20.52 3.14
CA TYR A 168 -6.65 21.99 3.19
C TYR A 168 -5.87 22.57 4.38
N ASP A 169 -5.84 21.89 5.51
CA ASP A 169 -5.16 22.27 6.76
C ASP A 169 -3.67 21.88 6.82
N THR A 170 -3.04 21.58 5.68
CA THR A 170 -1.63 21.22 5.60
C THR A 170 -0.71 22.34 6.11
N ASN A 171 0.46 21.97 6.65
CA ASN A 171 1.50 22.90 7.06
C ASN A 171 2.18 23.57 5.84
N TYR A 172 1.57 24.66 5.33
CA TYR A 172 2.10 25.40 4.18
C TYR A 172 3.44 26.08 4.48
N GLU A 173 3.56 26.69 5.66
CA GLU A 173 4.77 27.40 6.08
C GLU A 173 5.95 26.44 6.23
N GLY A 174 5.75 25.29 6.86
CA GLY A 174 6.78 24.26 6.98
C GLY A 174 7.22 23.72 5.61
N LYS A 175 6.30 23.54 4.67
CA LYS A 175 6.65 23.15 3.29
C LYS A 175 7.48 24.22 2.57
N ALA A 176 7.13 25.49 2.73
CA ALA A 176 7.87 26.60 2.12
C ALA A 176 9.27 26.72 2.75
N ALA A 177 9.38 26.66 4.07
CA ALA A 177 10.67 26.71 4.77
C ALA A 177 11.58 25.56 4.34
N ALA A 178 11.06 24.32 4.32
CA ALA A 178 11.83 23.15 3.86
C ALA A 178 12.26 23.25 2.38
N ALA A 179 11.46 23.87 1.53
CA ALA A 179 11.84 24.11 0.14
C ALA A 179 12.99 25.14 0.03
N LEU A 180 12.95 26.21 0.81
CA LEU A 180 14.02 27.21 0.84
C LEU A 180 15.33 26.65 1.40
N GLU A 181 15.25 25.78 2.43
CA GLU A 181 16.43 25.13 3.00
C GLU A 181 17.09 24.14 2.02
N ALA A 182 16.30 23.55 1.13
CA ALA A 182 16.79 22.58 0.15
C ALA A 182 17.46 23.22 -1.09
N LEU A 183 17.33 24.53 -1.31
CA LEU A 183 17.95 25.26 -2.42
C LEU A 183 19.43 25.54 -2.16
#